data_241979899e0f777f44814a7e3eb1d832
#
_entry.id   241979899e0f777f44814a7e3eb1d832
#
_cell.length_a   1.000
_cell.length_b   1.000
_cell.length_c   1.000
_cell.angle_alpha   90.00
_cell.angle_beta   90.00
_cell.angle_gamma   90.00
#
_symmetry.space_group_name_H-M   'P 1'
#
loop_
_entity.id
_entity.type
_entity.pdbx_description
1 polymer ?
#
loop_
_entity_poly.entity_id
_entity_poly.type
_entity_poly.pdbx_seq_one_letter_code
_entity_poly.pdbx_strand_id
1 'polypeptide(L)'
;LPSNIHIPDGTLTKDKVGAFCKAYEKKIAEAGGIDIQILGVGRTGHIGFNEPGSSERSVTRMITLDQVTRVDAASDFFGEENV
;
A
#
# COMPACT_ATOMS: atom_id res chain seq x y z
N LEU A 1 -19.12 -10.71 4.45
CA LEU A 1 -19.74 -9.72 5.34
C LEU A 1 -18.95 -8.41 5.31
N PRO A 2 -19.62 -7.25 5.45
CA PRO A 2 -18.91 -5.96 5.48
C PRO A 2 -17.84 -5.87 6.56
N SER A 3 -18.01 -6.55 7.68
CA SER A 3 -17.02 -6.59 8.77
C SER A 3 -15.72 -7.29 8.39
N ASN A 4 -15.69 -8.01 7.26
CA ASN A 4 -14.52 -8.71 6.75
C ASN A 4 -13.84 -7.94 5.62
N ILE A 5 -14.29 -6.72 5.33
CA ILE A 5 -13.72 -5.85 4.31
C ILE A 5 -12.92 -4.75 5.01
N HIS A 6 -11.62 -4.67 4.68
CA HIS A 6 -10.70 -3.71 5.29
C HIS A 6 -9.99 -2.94 4.20
N ILE A 7 -10.25 -1.64 4.12
CA ILE A 7 -9.63 -0.73 3.15
C ILE A 7 -8.77 0.27 3.93
N PRO A 8 -7.48 0.41 3.60
CA PRO A 8 -6.65 1.40 4.26
C PRO A 8 -7.20 2.83 4.10
N ASP A 9 -7.06 3.63 5.17
CA ASP A 9 -7.49 5.02 5.17
C ASP A 9 -6.46 5.90 4.47
N GLY A 10 -6.81 6.40 3.28
CA GLY A 10 -5.95 7.27 2.49
C GLY A 10 -5.99 8.75 2.89
N THR A 11 -6.75 9.11 3.93
CA THR A 11 -6.91 10.50 4.37
C THR A 11 -6.02 10.88 5.55
N LEU A 12 -5.22 9.94 6.05
CA LEU A 12 -4.37 10.15 7.23
C LEU A 12 -3.24 11.13 6.94
N THR A 13 -2.91 11.94 7.94
CA THR A 13 -1.70 12.76 7.93
C THR A 13 -0.47 11.88 8.18
N LYS A 14 0.72 12.34 7.73
CA LYS A 14 1.96 11.54 7.82
C LYS A 14 2.30 11.09 9.22
N ASP A 15 2.01 11.90 10.24
CA ASP A 15 2.27 11.60 11.64
C ASP A 15 1.44 10.43 12.18
N LYS A 16 0.33 10.09 11.52
CA LYS A 16 -0.58 9.02 11.93
C LYS A 16 -0.38 7.72 11.17
N VAL A 17 0.35 7.75 10.05
CA VAL A 17 0.50 6.59 9.16
C VAL A 17 1.21 5.43 9.85
N GLY A 18 2.26 5.70 10.62
CA GLY A 18 3.02 4.63 11.30
C GLY A 18 2.15 3.79 12.24
N ALA A 19 1.34 4.46 13.07
CA ALA A 19 0.43 3.77 13.98
C ALA A 19 -0.66 3.00 13.22
N PHE A 20 -1.17 3.59 12.14
CA PHE A 20 -2.16 2.92 11.28
C PHE A 20 -1.57 1.64 10.65
N CYS A 21 -0.36 1.70 10.14
CA CYS A 21 0.30 0.54 9.53
C CYS A 21 0.47 -0.60 10.53
N LYS A 22 0.87 -0.30 11.76
CA LYS A 22 0.97 -1.31 12.83
C LYS A 22 -0.37 -1.93 13.16
N ALA A 23 -1.42 -1.13 13.23
CA ALA A 23 -2.77 -1.62 13.49
C ALA A 23 -3.27 -2.50 12.34
N TYR A 24 -2.95 -2.15 11.11
CA TYR A 24 -3.31 -2.93 9.92
C TYR A 24 -2.62 -4.30 9.93
N GLU A 25 -1.32 -4.35 10.23
CA GLU A 25 -0.59 -5.60 10.38
C GLU A 25 -1.19 -6.48 11.49
N LYS A 26 -1.61 -5.88 12.59
CA LYS A 26 -2.27 -6.60 13.68
C LYS A 26 -3.58 -7.23 13.22
N LYS A 27 -4.37 -6.51 12.43
CA LYS A 27 -5.61 -7.06 11.85
C LYS A 27 -5.34 -8.26 10.95
N ILE A 28 -4.30 -8.20 10.14
CA ILE A 28 -3.90 -9.32 9.28
C ILE A 28 -3.54 -10.54 10.15
N ALA A 29 -2.76 -10.36 11.19
CA ALA A 29 -2.35 -11.44 12.09
C ALA A 29 -3.56 -12.03 12.83
N GLU A 30 -4.47 -11.20 13.32
CA GLU A 30 -5.69 -11.64 14.01
C GLU A 30 -6.65 -12.41 13.10
N ALA A 31 -6.63 -12.11 11.80
CA ALA A 31 -7.42 -12.83 10.80
C ALA A 31 -6.79 -14.16 10.38
N GLY A 32 -5.59 -14.48 10.86
CA GLY A 32 -4.87 -15.71 10.50
C GLY A 32 -3.87 -15.56 9.37
N GLY A 33 -3.57 -14.34 8.97
CA GLY A 33 -2.67 -14.05 7.86
C GLY A 33 -3.41 -13.90 6.52
N ILE A 34 -2.64 -13.84 5.44
CA ILE A 34 -3.17 -13.75 4.07
C ILE A 34 -2.80 -15.03 3.32
N ASP A 35 -3.79 -15.74 2.82
CA ASP A 35 -3.57 -16.98 2.08
C ASP A 35 -3.33 -16.72 0.59
N ILE A 36 -3.98 -15.72 0.02
CA ILE A 36 -3.86 -15.34 -1.40
C ILE A 36 -3.85 -13.82 -1.49
N GLN A 37 -2.91 -13.27 -2.25
CA GLN A 37 -2.84 -11.84 -2.52
C GLN A 37 -2.72 -11.60 -4.02
N ILE A 38 -3.61 -10.76 -4.56
CA ILE A 38 -3.57 -10.36 -5.97
C ILE A 38 -2.80 -9.05 -6.06
N LEU A 39 -1.75 -9.03 -6.89
CA LEU A 39 -0.86 -7.88 -7.02
C LEU A 39 -0.73 -7.48 -8.49
N GLY A 40 -0.67 -6.17 -8.73
CA GLY A 40 -0.29 -5.64 -10.04
C GLY A 40 1.22 -5.48 -10.14
N VAL A 41 1.75 -5.50 -11.36
CA VAL A 41 3.16 -5.22 -11.66
C VAL A 41 3.22 -4.02 -12.59
N GLY A 42 3.98 -2.99 -12.22
CA GLY A 42 4.18 -1.80 -13.03
C GLY A 42 5.45 -1.87 -13.88
N ARG A 43 5.59 -0.93 -14.83
CA ARG A 43 6.74 -0.91 -15.76
C ARG A 43 8.08 -0.59 -15.11
N THR A 44 8.11 -0.06 -13.89
CA THR A 44 9.35 0.12 -13.11
C THR A 44 9.80 -1.17 -12.45
N GLY A 45 8.98 -2.22 -12.51
CA GLY A 45 9.20 -3.46 -11.78
C GLY A 45 8.59 -3.45 -10.39
N HIS A 46 7.79 -2.42 -10.03
CA HIS A 46 7.11 -2.41 -8.74
C HIS A 46 6.00 -3.46 -8.68
N ILE A 47 5.83 -4.08 -7.52
CA ILE A 47 4.78 -5.05 -7.25
C ILE A 47 3.83 -4.43 -6.21
N GLY A 48 2.57 -4.26 -6.60
CA GLY A 48 1.69 -3.36 -5.88
C GLY A 48 2.33 -1.96 -5.93
N PHE A 49 2.58 -1.33 -4.82
CA PHE A 49 3.41 -0.11 -4.79
C PHE A 49 4.78 -0.34 -4.11
N ASN A 50 5.26 -1.59 -4.09
CA ASN A 50 6.61 -1.89 -3.62
C ASN A 50 7.59 -1.67 -4.76
N GLU A 51 8.38 -0.61 -4.69
CA GLU A 51 9.38 -0.29 -5.70
C GLU A 51 10.60 -1.22 -5.62
N PRO A 52 11.40 -1.34 -6.70
CA PRO A 52 12.64 -2.11 -6.67
C PRO A 52 13.53 -1.69 -5.49
N GLY A 53 14.13 -2.67 -4.83
CA GLY A 53 14.89 -2.46 -3.61
C GLY A 53 14.10 -2.69 -2.32
N SER A 54 12.79 -2.90 -2.42
CA SER A 54 11.97 -3.27 -1.26
C SER A 54 12.38 -4.65 -0.74
N SER A 55 12.45 -4.79 0.59
CA SER A 55 12.74 -6.08 1.22
C SER A 55 11.53 -7.01 1.16
N GLU A 56 11.77 -8.30 0.92
CA GLU A 56 10.73 -9.33 1.02
C GLU A 56 10.14 -9.45 2.44
N ARG A 57 10.86 -8.93 3.45
CA ARG A 57 10.43 -8.91 4.84
C ARG A 57 9.71 -7.64 5.22
N SER A 58 9.47 -6.74 4.27
CA SER A 58 8.75 -5.51 4.52
C SER A 58 7.34 -5.79 5.01
N VAL A 59 6.85 -4.93 5.87
CA VAL A 59 5.48 -4.94 6.37
C VAL A 59 4.75 -3.71 5.84
N THR A 60 3.48 -3.56 6.17
CA THR A 60 2.69 -2.38 5.82
C THR A 60 3.41 -1.13 6.31
N ARG A 61 3.63 -0.19 5.38
CA ARG A 61 4.42 1.02 5.66
C ARG A 61 4.10 2.13 4.68
N MET A 62 4.47 3.34 5.05
CA MET A 62 4.50 4.45 4.11
C MET A 62 5.72 4.28 3.21
N ILE A 63 5.53 4.41 1.91
CA ILE A 63 6.61 4.31 0.91
C ILE A 63 6.69 5.60 0.10
N THR A 64 7.79 5.77 -0.60
CA THR A 64 7.95 6.83 -1.61
C THR A 64 7.95 6.17 -2.97
N LEU A 65 7.02 6.58 -3.83
CA LEU A 65 6.91 6.04 -5.18
C LEU A 65 7.93 6.69 -6.12
N ASP A 66 8.42 5.88 -7.07
CA ASP A 66 9.20 6.38 -8.19
C ASP A 66 8.36 7.36 -9.02
N GLN A 67 9.02 8.36 -9.63
CA GLN A 67 8.35 9.35 -10.45
C GLN A 67 7.55 8.73 -11.61
N VAL A 68 8.10 7.69 -12.23
CA VAL A 68 7.41 6.97 -13.32
C VAL A 68 6.13 6.34 -12.82
N THR A 69 6.16 5.71 -11.65
CA THR A 69 4.98 5.10 -11.02
C THR A 69 3.92 6.17 -10.72
N ARG A 70 4.33 7.33 -10.21
CA ARG A 70 3.41 8.43 -9.92
C ARG A 70 2.74 8.95 -11.18
N VAL A 71 3.49 9.13 -12.25
CA VAL A 71 2.96 9.58 -13.54
C VAL A 71 1.96 8.55 -14.09
N ASP A 72 2.31 7.28 -14.05
CA ASP A 72 1.44 6.22 -14.56
C ASP A 72 0.14 6.08 -13.77
N ALA A 73 0.17 6.34 -12.47
CA ALA A 73 -1.00 6.24 -11.59
C ALA A 73 -1.85 7.53 -11.58
N ALA A 74 -1.36 8.64 -12.13
CA ALA A 74 -1.99 9.95 -12.00
C ALA A 74 -3.46 9.98 -12.42
N SER A 75 -3.83 9.28 -13.51
CA SER A 75 -5.20 9.25 -13.99
C SER A 75 -6.17 8.59 -13.02
N ASP A 76 -5.72 7.63 -12.24
CA ASP A 76 -6.54 6.93 -11.26
C ASP A 76 -6.72 7.73 -9.96
N PHE A 77 -5.89 8.75 -9.76
CA PHE A 77 -5.91 9.59 -8.55
C PHE A 77 -6.23 11.06 -8.83
N PHE A 78 -6.68 11.39 -10.04
CA PHE A 78 -7.04 12.75 -10.46
C PHE A 78 -5.86 13.73 -10.45
N GLY A 79 -4.66 13.24 -10.72
CA GLY A 79 -3.46 14.03 -10.84
C GLY A 79 -2.27 13.42 -10.11
N GLU A 80 -1.06 13.70 -10.61
CA GLU A 80 0.19 13.21 -10.07
C GLU A 80 0.40 13.64 -8.60
N GLU A 81 -0.06 14.84 -8.26
CA GLU A 81 0.05 15.39 -6.90
C GLU A 81 -0.75 14.61 -5.86
N ASN A 82 -1.69 13.77 -6.29
CA ASN A 82 -2.54 12.98 -5.42
C ASN A 82 -2.03 11.54 -5.22
N VAL A 83 -0.95 11.19 -5.90
CA VAL A 83 -0.40 9.83 -5.82
C VAL A 83 0.61 9.70 -4.70
#